data_0a6534e364fe838827a6d7348fbd1021
#
_entry.id   0a6534e364fe838827a6d7348fbd1021
#
_cell.length_a   1.000
_cell.length_b   1.000
_cell.length_c   1.000
_cell.angle_alpha   90.00
_cell.angle_beta   90.00
_cell.angle_gamma   90.00
#
_symmetry.space_group_name_H-M   'P 1'
#
loop_
_entity.id
_entity.type
_entity.pdbx_description
1 polymer ?
#
loop_
_entity_poly.entity_id
_entity_poly.type
_entity_poly.pdbx_seq_one_letter_code
_entity_poly.pdbx_strand_id
1 'polypeptide(L)'
;MAALKTLIGEGAVVPVEVEGWPAAYADPTRLAGPLTIPTHRPTFLSPFDNLVWHRARTERLFGFHYRIEIYTPEPKRQYGYYVLPLLVDGRIVGRAI
;
A
#
# COMPACT_ATOMS: atom_id res chain seq x y z
N MET A 1 19.83 -4.56 -3.93
CA MET A 1 19.35 -5.08 -2.62
C MET A 1 20.35 -5.02 -1.48
N ALA A 2 21.46 -4.31 -1.70
CA ALA A 2 22.47 -4.16 -0.63
C ALA A 2 21.90 -3.46 0.61
N ALA A 3 21.06 -2.44 0.43
CA ALA A 3 20.44 -1.73 1.55
C ALA A 3 19.55 -2.63 2.41
N LEU A 4 18.78 -3.51 1.80
CA LEU A 4 17.93 -4.45 2.53
C LEU A 4 18.74 -5.44 3.32
N LYS A 5 19.81 -6.00 2.73
CA LYS A 5 20.71 -6.92 3.44
C LYS A 5 21.37 -6.26 4.64
N THR A 6 21.76 -4.99 4.52
CA THR A 6 22.32 -4.21 5.61
C THR A 6 21.32 -4.03 6.74
N LEU A 7 20.08 -3.67 6.42
CA LEU A 7 19.01 -3.49 7.41
C LEU A 7 18.68 -4.81 8.13
N ILE A 8 18.68 -5.93 7.43
CA ILE A 8 18.47 -7.24 8.04
C ILE A 8 19.62 -7.57 9.01
N GLY A 9 20.85 -7.33 8.56
CA GLY A 9 22.05 -7.59 9.38
C GLY A 9 22.10 -6.73 10.64
N GLU A 10 21.58 -5.51 10.59
CA GLU A 10 21.50 -4.60 11.73
C GLU A 10 20.30 -4.88 12.64
N GLY A 11 19.40 -5.76 12.26
CA GLY A 11 18.16 -6.02 13.00
C GLY A 11 17.11 -4.93 12.87
N ALA A 12 17.28 -3.99 11.93
CA ALA A 12 16.31 -2.92 11.68
C ALA A 12 15.03 -3.43 11.03
N VAL A 13 15.11 -4.50 10.24
CA VAL A 13 13.97 -5.22 9.70
C VAL A 13 14.15 -6.72 9.89
N VAL A 14 13.06 -7.44 10.00
CA VAL A 14 13.06 -8.90 10.12
C VAL A 14 12.21 -9.51 9.01
N PRO A 15 12.61 -10.71 8.50
CA PRO A 15 11.77 -11.44 7.55
C PRO A 15 10.46 -11.85 8.21
N VAL A 16 9.35 -11.73 7.49
CA VAL A 16 8.05 -12.19 7.93
C VAL A 16 7.39 -12.99 6.82
N GLU A 17 6.54 -13.93 7.18
CA GLU A 17 5.72 -14.68 6.25
C GLU A 17 4.30 -14.11 6.24
N VAL A 18 3.82 -13.79 5.04
CA VAL A 18 2.43 -13.40 4.82
C VAL A 18 1.84 -14.39 3.84
N GLU A 19 0.74 -15.01 4.20
CA GLU A 19 0.09 -16.03 3.38
C GLU A 19 -0.17 -15.52 1.97
N GLY A 20 0.30 -16.28 0.98
CA GLY A 20 0.13 -15.94 -0.43
C GLY A 20 1.07 -14.86 -0.96
N TRP A 21 2.00 -14.37 -0.13
CA TRP A 21 2.92 -13.31 -0.50
C TRP A 21 4.32 -13.83 -0.80
N PRO A 22 5.10 -13.15 -1.67
CA PRO A 22 6.54 -13.37 -1.73
C PRO A 22 7.22 -12.89 -0.44
N ALA A 23 8.54 -12.95 -0.39
CA ALA A 23 9.31 -12.49 0.75
C ALA A 23 8.86 -11.10 1.21
N ALA A 24 8.63 -10.94 2.51
CA ALA A 24 8.23 -9.69 3.12
C ALA A 24 9.09 -9.43 4.37
N TYR A 25 9.18 -8.15 4.74
CA TYR A 25 10.01 -7.70 5.85
C TYR A 25 9.23 -6.69 6.68
N ALA A 26 9.50 -6.68 7.98
CA ALA A 26 8.81 -5.77 8.88
C ALA A 26 9.77 -5.17 9.92
N ASP A 27 9.38 -4.03 10.46
CA ASP A 27 10.05 -3.41 11.60
C ASP A 27 9.70 -4.22 12.86
N PRO A 28 10.71 -4.84 13.54
CA PRO A 28 10.43 -5.66 14.71
C PRO A 28 9.81 -4.88 15.87
N THR A 29 10.12 -3.60 15.99
CA THR A 29 9.52 -2.74 17.02
C THR A 29 8.02 -2.59 16.84
N ARG A 30 7.59 -2.45 15.60
CA ARG A 30 6.17 -2.33 15.29
C ARG A 30 5.43 -3.66 15.43
N LEU A 31 6.08 -4.78 15.15
CA LEU A 31 5.52 -6.11 15.36
C LEU A 31 5.31 -6.43 16.85
N ALA A 32 6.23 -5.97 17.71
CA ALA A 32 6.16 -6.19 19.14
C ALA A 32 5.14 -5.31 19.85
N GLY A 33 4.74 -4.19 19.24
CA GLY A 33 3.80 -3.25 19.81
C GLY A 33 2.34 -3.67 19.61
N PRO A 34 1.41 -3.05 20.35
CA PRO A 34 -0.01 -3.29 20.14
C PRO A 34 -0.43 -2.79 18.76
N LEU A 35 -1.21 -3.62 18.04
CA LEU A 35 -1.79 -3.23 16.78
C LEU A 35 -3.10 -2.49 17.06
N THR A 36 -3.06 -1.17 16.88
CA THR A 36 -4.27 -0.35 16.96
C THR A 36 -4.79 -0.11 15.57
N ILE A 37 -6.01 -0.54 15.30
CA ILE A 37 -6.68 -0.22 14.05
C ILE A 37 -7.33 1.14 14.24
N PRO A 38 -6.87 2.19 13.53
CA PRO A 38 -7.52 3.50 13.61
C PRO A 38 -8.95 3.35 13.12
N THR A 39 -9.89 3.83 13.93
CA THR A 39 -11.30 3.71 13.59
C THR A 39 -11.76 4.91 12.76
N HIS A 40 -12.38 4.65 11.64
CA HIS A 40 -13.56 5.33 11.09
C HIS A 40 -13.41 6.69 10.41
N ARG A 41 -12.23 7.21 10.13
CA ARG A 41 -12.13 8.39 9.28
C ARG A 41 -12.00 7.98 7.83
N PRO A 42 -13.03 8.24 6.99
CA PRO A 42 -12.83 8.15 5.56
C PRO A 42 -11.67 9.05 5.14
N THR A 43 -10.71 8.49 4.44
CA THR A 43 -9.52 9.22 4.02
C THR A 43 -9.26 9.00 2.55
N PHE A 44 -9.13 10.08 1.80
CA PHE A 44 -8.66 9.98 0.42
C PHE A 44 -7.14 9.86 0.42
N LEU A 45 -6.65 8.86 -0.30
CA LEU A 45 -5.22 8.60 -0.41
C LEU A 45 -4.66 9.29 -1.65
N SER A 46 -3.48 9.91 -1.51
CA SER A 46 -2.72 10.35 -2.68
C SER A 46 -2.36 9.13 -3.54
N PRO A 47 -2.33 9.25 -4.87
CA PRO A 47 -1.82 8.19 -5.73
C PRO A 47 -0.37 7.79 -5.42
N PHE A 48 0.38 8.65 -4.76
CA PHE A 48 1.77 8.40 -4.37
C PHE A 48 1.91 7.93 -2.93
N ASP A 49 0.79 7.72 -2.23
CA ASP A 49 0.80 7.16 -0.89
C ASP A 49 1.40 5.74 -0.90
N ASN A 50 2.17 5.42 0.13
CA ASN A 50 2.82 4.11 0.24
C ASN A 50 1.85 2.93 0.21
N LEU A 51 0.59 3.13 0.57
CA LEU A 51 -0.43 2.08 0.53
C LEU A 51 -0.87 1.73 -0.89
N VAL A 52 -0.72 2.64 -1.85
CA VAL A 52 -1.31 2.46 -3.18
C VAL A 52 -0.35 2.59 -4.37
N TRP A 53 0.83 3.18 -4.19
CA TRP A 53 1.72 3.38 -5.34
C TRP A 53 2.29 2.08 -5.92
N HIS A 54 2.43 1.03 -5.11
CA HIS A 54 2.89 -0.27 -5.55
C HIS A 54 1.68 -1.16 -5.86
N ARG A 55 1.31 -1.25 -7.11
CA ARG A 55 0.08 -1.93 -7.58
C ARG A 55 -0.10 -3.34 -7.05
N ALA A 56 0.94 -4.17 -7.14
CA ALA A 56 0.86 -5.56 -6.71
C ALA A 56 0.56 -5.67 -5.21
N ARG A 57 1.19 -4.84 -4.39
CA ARG A 57 0.96 -4.82 -2.95
C ARG A 57 -0.44 -4.32 -2.62
N THR A 58 -0.91 -3.29 -3.31
CA THR A 58 -2.26 -2.74 -3.11
C THR A 58 -3.33 -3.79 -3.41
N GLU A 59 -3.17 -4.54 -4.49
CA GLU A 59 -4.09 -5.64 -4.84
C GLU A 59 -4.08 -6.74 -3.79
N ARG A 60 -2.91 -7.10 -3.26
CA ARG A 60 -2.80 -8.11 -2.22
C ARG A 60 -3.42 -7.69 -0.90
N LEU A 61 -3.22 -6.41 -0.51
CA LEU A 61 -3.74 -5.89 0.76
C LEU A 61 -5.24 -5.63 0.73
N PHE A 62 -5.73 -5.07 -0.37
CA PHE A 62 -7.08 -4.51 -0.41
C PHE A 62 -7.98 -5.17 -1.46
N GLY A 63 -7.45 -6.05 -2.31
CA GLY A 63 -8.19 -6.57 -3.45
C GLY A 63 -8.59 -5.47 -4.44
N PHE A 64 -7.83 -4.39 -4.47
CA PHE A 64 -8.16 -3.18 -5.22
C PHE A 64 -7.14 -2.95 -6.32
N HIS A 65 -7.61 -2.94 -7.55
CA HIS A 65 -6.78 -2.64 -8.70
C HIS A 65 -6.70 -1.13 -8.90
N TYR A 66 -5.51 -0.58 -8.69
CA TYR A 66 -5.29 0.85 -8.83
C TYR A 66 -4.05 1.15 -9.66
N ARG A 67 -4.20 2.09 -10.57
CA ARG A 67 -3.12 2.64 -11.38
C ARG A 67 -3.36 4.13 -11.59
N ILE A 68 -2.35 4.95 -11.30
CA ILE A 68 -2.41 6.37 -11.61
C ILE A 68 -2.39 6.56 -13.14
N GLU A 69 -3.25 7.41 -13.64
CA GLU A 69 -3.42 7.61 -15.09
C GLU A 69 -2.90 8.96 -15.60
N ILE A 70 -2.06 9.65 -14.82
CA ILE A 70 -1.49 10.94 -15.26
C ILE A 70 -0.63 10.81 -16.51
N TYR A 71 -0.03 9.66 -16.73
CA TYR A 71 0.80 9.37 -17.92
C TYR A 71 0.02 8.65 -19.01
N THR A 72 -1.25 8.37 -18.80
CA THR A 72 -2.10 7.67 -19.75
C THR A 72 -2.77 8.71 -20.66
N PRO A 73 -2.71 8.54 -22.00
CA PRO A 73 -3.46 9.42 -22.90
C PRO A 73 -4.94 9.45 -22.56
N GLU A 74 -5.54 10.63 -22.63
CA GLU A 74 -6.93 10.83 -22.23
C GLU A 74 -7.93 9.79 -22.79
N PRO A 75 -7.90 9.44 -24.10
CA PRO A 75 -8.83 8.44 -24.63
C PRO A 75 -8.69 7.04 -24.03
N LYS A 76 -7.57 6.75 -23.39
CA LYS A 76 -7.28 5.43 -22.80
C LYS A 76 -7.46 5.40 -21.29
N ARG A 77 -7.83 6.52 -20.67
CA ARG A 77 -8.08 6.57 -19.23
C ARG A 77 -9.39 5.88 -18.88
N GLN A 78 -9.34 5.05 -17.85
CA GLN A 78 -10.53 4.36 -17.33
C GLN A 78 -11.27 5.20 -16.31
N TYR A 79 -10.54 5.90 -15.44
CA TYR A 79 -11.14 6.59 -14.29
C TYR A 79 -10.88 8.09 -14.27
N GLY A 80 -9.77 8.55 -14.81
CA GLY A 80 -9.45 9.96 -14.86
C GLY A 80 -7.97 10.24 -14.61
N TYR A 81 -7.60 11.50 -14.79
CA TYR A 81 -6.22 11.96 -14.74
C TYR A 81 -5.60 11.77 -13.34
N TYR A 82 -6.34 12.11 -12.30
CA TYR A 82 -5.86 12.08 -10.93
C TYR A 82 -6.96 11.58 -10.01
N VAL A 83 -6.99 10.29 -9.80
CA VAL A 83 -8.03 9.62 -9.03
C VAL A 83 -7.51 9.26 -7.65
N LEU A 84 -8.27 9.59 -6.61
CA LEU A 84 -7.93 9.35 -5.22
C LEU A 84 -8.69 8.13 -4.69
N PRO A 85 -8.01 7.05 -4.26
CA PRO A 85 -8.68 5.97 -3.56
C PRO A 85 -9.23 6.45 -2.22
N LEU A 86 -10.40 5.94 -1.85
CA LEU A 86 -11.03 6.22 -0.56
C LEU A 86 -10.84 5.06 0.39
N LEU A 87 -10.11 5.31 1.48
CA LEU A 87 -9.86 4.34 2.54
C LEU A 87 -10.87 4.52 3.67
N VAL A 88 -11.57 3.46 4.02
CA VAL A 88 -12.52 3.42 5.15
C VAL A 88 -12.33 2.11 5.91
N ASP A 89 -12.05 2.20 7.21
CA ASP A 89 -11.89 1.03 8.09
C ASP A 89 -10.96 -0.05 7.55
N GLY A 90 -9.82 0.34 7.01
CA GLY A 90 -8.84 -0.58 6.45
C GLY A 90 -9.22 -1.17 5.10
N ARG A 91 -10.24 -0.65 4.43
CA ARG A 91 -10.66 -1.07 3.09
C ARG A 91 -10.67 0.09 2.13
N ILE A 92 -10.33 -0.19 0.89
CA ILE A 92 -10.51 0.79 -0.18
C ILE A 92 -11.88 0.54 -0.81
N VAL A 93 -12.79 1.49 -0.61
CA VAL A 93 -14.20 1.30 -0.94
C VAL A 93 -14.65 2.10 -2.16
N GLY A 94 -13.82 2.96 -2.70
CA GLY A 94 -14.20 3.77 -3.85
C GLY A 94 -13.06 4.64 -4.36
N ARG A 95 -13.41 5.46 -5.31
CA ARG A 95 -12.50 6.40 -6.00
C ARG A 95 -13.18 7.75 -6.14
N ALA A 96 -12.39 8.83 -6.05
CA ALA A 96 -12.86 10.17 -6.33
C ALA A 96 -11.99 10.83 -7.40
N ILE A 97 -12.61 11.57 -8.25
CA ILE A 97 -11.93 12.34 -9.30
C ILE A 97 -11.66 13.75 -8.80
#